data_7e3e4f43c64790c6261c7d2f069c80bb
#
_entry.id   7e3e4f43c64790c6261c7d2f069c80bb
#
_cell.length_a   1.000
_cell.length_b   1.000
_cell.length_c   1.000
_cell.angle_alpha   90.00
_cell.angle_beta   90.00
_cell.angle_gamma   90.00
#
_symmetry.space_group_name_H-M   'P 1'
#
loop_
_entity.id
_entity.type
_entity.pdbx_description
1 polymer ?
#
loop_
_entity_poly.entity_id
_entity_poly.type
_entity_poly.pdbx_seq_one_letter_code
_entity_poly.pdbx_strand_id
1 'polypeptide(L)'
;MPTVQLGRTGSTSVAAEVSIVGDTDDSANIIAIAAGKEHSLALTSDGRVYAWGLNNYGQLGHGTSGTHSVYNYTGDVARYETPVIIMDLNNGKETQIHSIVSISAGGDSSILVRGDGTVFTFGKADNGQLGYGENLTVNDGEKDNISDSKVNSTYHKTIPSQAVNRSDDDTTLAGGIINTYLQNVTEADMGSEHAVVLINNGFVYSTGLGTSGQLGNGVSDSTDGYVRVVDSEGNYFENAVNISAGYNQSASVAKGGALYMWGDNSSKQLGDDSATSKSSATRVVKGHNIHETSDYLSNVTTVSLGNTVTTAINTDGTVWTFGTNVSGVLGDFVNYDYTGAHMVGPVDYYALNFDNVEGGHIRIPEDSTFTLDEINLKYVAGFNLHDDSDFRDASGDYSFESSDPRIATVDSNGTITPIGNGNYGKVTITVTDNNTGYRGLVVADVYNVSDRYTKIAIPMIASGLDFTVALKSDGSVWTWGNNSSGQLGIGYTTLDADGKD
;
A
#
# COMPACT_ATOMS: atom_id res chain seq x y z
N MET A 1 -35.81 -8.62 3.59
CA MET A 1 -34.81 -9.51 4.19
C MET A 1 -34.61 -9.03 5.61
N PRO A 2 -34.44 -9.87 6.63
CA PRO A 2 -34.39 -9.39 7.99
C PRO A 2 -33.06 -8.69 8.25
N THR A 3 -33.11 -7.40 8.58
CA THR A 3 -32.05 -6.62 9.17
C THR A 3 -31.68 -7.24 10.52
N VAL A 4 -30.49 -7.81 10.63
CA VAL A 4 -29.96 -8.23 11.92
C VAL A 4 -29.52 -6.96 12.65
N GLN A 5 -30.34 -6.50 13.59
CA GLN A 5 -30.01 -5.44 14.52
C GLN A 5 -28.95 -5.96 15.51
N LEU A 6 -27.77 -5.40 15.47
CA LEU A 6 -26.71 -5.66 16.44
C LEU A 6 -26.84 -4.66 17.60
N GLY A 7 -27.45 -5.10 18.68
CA GLY A 7 -27.63 -4.31 19.90
C GLY A 7 -26.35 -4.14 20.72
N ARG A 8 -25.39 -3.28 20.28
CA ARG A 8 -24.25 -2.84 21.11
C ARG A 8 -23.79 -1.44 20.74
N THR A 9 -23.47 -0.66 21.74
CA THR A 9 -22.99 0.73 21.67
C THR A 9 -21.72 0.87 20.85
N GLY A 10 -21.78 1.63 19.76
CA GLY A 10 -20.66 2.29 19.07
C GLY A 10 -19.64 1.41 18.33
N SER A 11 -19.62 0.09 18.52
CA SER A 11 -18.65 -0.79 17.87
C SER A 11 -19.30 -2.13 17.53
N THR A 12 -18.89 -2.76 16.45
CA THR A 12 -19.39 -4.07 16.06
C THR A 12 -18.27 -5.12 16.03
N SER A 13 -18.50 -6.26 16.70
CA SER A 13 -17.65 -7.45 16.61
C SER A 13 -18.04 -8.37 15.43
N VAL A 14 -19.08 -8.01 14.69
CA VAL A 14 -19.57 -8.74 13.52
C VAL A 14 -19.46 -7.82 12.31
N ALA A 15 -18.99 -8.35 11.19
CA ALA A 15 -18.87 -7.59 9.96
C ALA A 15 -20.26 -7.10 9.47
N ALA A 16 -20.32 -5.82 9.14
CA ALA A 16 -21.50 -5.18 8.54
C ALA A 16 -21.17 -4.70 7.13
N GLU A 17 -22.14 -4.76 6.24
CA GLU A 17 -22.01 -4.26 4.87
C GLU A 17 -22.16 -2.74 4.84
N VAL A 18 -21.27 -2.07 4.12
CA VAL A 18 -21.32 -0.63 3.87
C VAL A 18 -22.20 -0.37 2.66
N SER A 19 -23.21 0.48 2.83
CA SER A 19 -24.05 0.94 1.71
C SER A 19 -23.46 2.21 1.12
N ILE A 20 -22.99 2.16 -0.12
CA ILE A 20 -22.54 3.33 -0.86
C ILE A 20 -23.75 3.89 -1.60
N VAL A 21 -24.44 4.85 -0.93
CA VAL A 21 -25.69 5.44 -1.41
C VAL A 21 -25.40 6.74 -2.17
N GLY A 22 -26.01 6.92 -3.33
CA GLY A 22 -26.07 8.22 -4.01
C GLY A 22 -25.61 8.23 -5.46
N ASP A 23 -25.24 7.10 -6.00
CA ASP A 23 -24.91 6.99 -7.41
C ASP A 23 -26.13 6.52 -8.22
N THR A 24 -26.54 7.35 -9.17
CA THR A 24 -27.59 6.99 -10.14
C THR A 24 -27.06 6.10 -11.26
N ASP A 25 -25.73 5.83 -11.26
CA ASP A 25 -25.09 4.91 -12.19
C ASP A 25 -24.65 3.64 -11.44
N ASP A 26 -25.58 2.70 -11.36
CA ASP A 26 -25.53 1.42 -10.63
C ASP A 26 -24.48 0.42 -11.20
N SER A 27 -23.60 0.89 -12.11
CA SER A 27 -22.71 0.01 -12.88
C SER A 27 -21.26 -0.08 -12.34
N ALA A 28 -20.88 0.79 -11.40
CA ALA A 28 -19.51 0.84 -10.90
C ALA A 28 -19.31 0.00 -9.62
N ASN A 29 -18.50 -1.04 -9.72
CA ASN A 29 -18.12 -1.87 -8.58
C ASN A 29 -17.03 -1.20 -7.73
N ILE A 30 -16.96 -1.47 -6.43
CA ILE A 30 -15.79 -1.17 -5.62
C ILE A 30 -14.68 -2.16 -5.99
N ILE A 31 -13.49 -1.62 -6.27
CA ILE A 31 -12.33 -2.40 -6.71
C ILE A 31 -11.14 -2.33 -5.76
N ALA A 32 -11.09 -1.32 -4.87
CA ALA A 32 -10.07 -1.21 -3.84
C ALA A 32 -10.62 -0.50 -2.60
N ILE A 33 -10.00 -0.79 -1.45
CA ILE A 33 -10.26 -0.14 -0.16
C ILE A 33 -8.96 0.27 0.50
N ALA A 34 -9.01 1.29 1.35
CA ALA A 34 -7.92 1.67 2.24
C ALA A 34 -8.46 2.13 3.59
N ALA A 35 -7.66 1.97 4.65
CA ALA A 35 -8.03 2.38 5.99
C ALA A 35 -6.90 3.17 6.64
N GLY A 36 -7.20 4.41 7.06
CA GLY A 36 -6.35 5.21 7.91
C GLY A 36 -6.60 4.93 9.39
N LYS A 37 -6.23 5.85 10.26
CA LYS A 37 -6.40 5.68 11.71
C LYS A 37 -7.87 5.52 12.10
N GLU A 38 -8.73 6.43 11.66
CA GLU A 38 -10.16 6.49 11.98
C GLU A 38 -11.01 6.90 10.76
N HIS A 39 -10.53 6.62 9.54
CA HIS A 39 -11.27 6.85 8.31
C HIS A 39 -10.99 5.75 7.29
N SER A 40 -11.88 5.64 6.31
CA SER A 40 -11.83 4.63 5.26
C SER A 40 -12.00 5.26 3.88
N LEU A 41 -11.41 4.63 2.87
CA LEU A 41 -11.57 4.97 1.46
C LEU A 41 -12.04 3.74 0.67
N ALA A 42 -12.83 3.96 -0.37
CA ALA A 42 -13.21 2.96 -1.36
C ALA A 42 -13.12 3.54 -2.77
N LEU A 43 -12.45 2.81 -3.67
CA LEU A 43 -12.25 3.15 -5.06
C LEU A 43 -13.24 2.37 -5.93
N THR A 44 -13.92 3.05 -6.83
CA THR A 44 -14.82 2.43 -7.80
C THR A 44 -14.11 2.09 -9.13
N SER A 45 -14.68 1.17 -9.89
CA SER A 45 -14.15 0.72 -11.18
C SER A 45 -14.14 1.79 -12.28
N ASP A 46 -14.80 2.89 -12.08
CA ASP A 46 -14.78 4.08 -12.96
C ASP A 46 -13.88 5.20 -12.45
N GLY A 47 -13.11 4.91 -11.38
CA GLY A 47 -12.07 5.80 -10.85
C GLY A 47 -12.58 6.91 -9.93
N ARG A 48 -13.80 6.81 -9.39
CA ARG A 48 -14.31 7.67 -8.32
C ARG A 48 -13.88 7.10 -6.96
N VAL A 49 -13.80 7.96 -5.93
CA VAL A 49 -13.43 7.56 -4.59
C VAL A 49 -14.46 8.03 -3.58
N TYR A 50 -14.85 7.15 -2.68
CA TYR A 50 -15.69 7.43 -1.53
C TYR A 50 -14.87 7.38 -0.25
N ALA A 51 -15.22 8.22 0.73
CA ALA A 51 -14.57 8.28 2.02
C ALA A 51 -15.60 8.37 3.15
N TRP A 52 -15.27 7.86 4.33
CA TRP A 52 -16.10 7.98 5.54
C TRP A 52 -15.24 7.83 6.80
N GLY A 53 -15.82 8.20 7.95
CA GLY A 53 -15.15 8.22 9.25
C GLY A 53 -14.78 9.63 9.70
N LEU A 54 -13.70 9.74 10.46
CA LEU A 54 -13.20 11.00 11.03
C LEU A 54 -12.76 11.98 9.94
N ASN A 55 -13.04 13.27 10.13
CA ASN A 55 -12.71 14.34 9.19
C ASN A 55 -12.11 15.60 9.84
N ASN A 56 -11.50 15.49 11.02
CA ASN A 56 -10.98 16.63 11.77
C ASN A 56 -9.88 17.42 11.03
N TYR A 57 -9.20 16.77 10.09
CA TYR A 57 -8.11 17.36 9.30
C TYR A 57 -8.44 17.44 7.81
N GLY A 58 -9.67 17.10 7.41
CA GLY A 58 -10.05 17.05 6.01
C GLY A 58 -9.66 15.75 5.30
N GLN A 59 -9.34 14.67 6.05
CA GLN A 59 -8.88 13.39 5.52
C GLN A 59 -9.90 12.65 4.64
N LEU A 60 -11.13 13.13 4.55
CA LEU A 60 -12.15 12.59 3.65
C LEU A 60 -12.19 13.29 2.28
N GLY A 61 -11.46 14.41 2.09
CA GLY A 61 -11.35 15.05 0.78
C GLY A 61 -12.68 15.53 0.17
N HIS A 62 -13.74 15.66 0.99
CA HIS A 62 -15.09 15.99 0.51
C HIS A 62 -15.29 17.50 0.30
N GLY A 63 -14.41 18.35 0.85
CA GLY A 63 -14.64 19.79 0.90
C GLY A 63 -15.70 20.16 1.95
N THR A 64 -16.05 21.43 2.00
CA THR A 64 -17.18 21.94 2.80
C THR A 64 -18.17 22.62 1.87
N SER A 65 -19.43 22.23 1.95
CA SER A 65 -20.50 22.86 1.17
C SER A 65 -20.68 24.32 1.61
N GLY A 66 -20.16 25.28 0.81
CA GLY A 66 -20.65 26.64 0.85
C GLY A 66 -19.64 27.77 1.05
N THR A 67 -18.48 27.57 1.66
CA THR A 67 -17.43 28.60 1.73
C THR A 67 -16.07 27.90 1.76
N HIS A 68 -15.44 27.83 0.60
CA HIS A 68 -14.14 27.19 0.44
C HIS A 68 -13.05 27.94 1.18
N SER A 69 -12.63 27.43 2.31
CA SER A 69 -11.31 27.73 2.82
C SER A 69 -10.43 26.53 2.56
N VAL A 70 -9.68 26.54 1.48
CA VAL A 70 -8.65 25.55 1.17
C VAL A 70 -7.60 25.46 2.30
N TYR A 71 -7.66 26.38 3.25
CA TYR A 71 -6.58 26.66 4.21
C TYR A 71 -6.96 26.56 5.70
N ASN A 72 -8.23 26.48 6.06
CA ASN A 72 -8.60 26.38 7.46
C ASN A 72 -9.91 25.59 7.59
N TYR A 73 -9.79 24.38 8.06
CA TYR A 73 -10.92 23.64 8.57
C TYR A 73 -11.38 24.30 9.90
N THR A 74 -12.39 25.15 9.83
CA THR A 74 -13.20 25.53 10.99
C THR A 74 -14.54 24.83 10.88
N GLY A 75 -14.47 23.50 10.75
CA GLY A 75 -15.42 22.66 10.12
C GLY A 75 -16.74 22.46 10.81
N ASP A 76 -17.75 22.21 10.00
CA ASP A 76 -19.09 21.89 10.47
C ASP A 76 -19.35 20.38 10.62
N VAL A 77 -18.50 19.50 10.05
CA VAL A 77 -18.68 18.06 10.16
C VAL A 77 -17.36 17.37 10.49
N ALA A 78 -17.17 17.05 11.77
CA ALA A 78 -15.98 16.37 12.28
C ALA A 78 -15.88 14.89 11.85
N ARG A 79 -16.94 14.32 11.27
CA ARG A 79 -17.01 12.93 10.83
C ARG A 79 -18.18 12.72 9.87
N TYR A 80 -18.07 11.70 9.02
CA TYR A 80 -19.15 11.17 8.19
C TYR A 80 -19.37 9.70 8.49
N GLU A 81 -20.58 9.36 8.89
CA GLU A 81 -20.97 7.99 9.29
C GLU A 81 -21.40 7.13 8.09
N THR A 82 -21.56 7.77 6.93
CA THR A 82 -21.84 7.14 5.63
C THR A 82 -20.84 7.59 4.59
N PRO A 83 -20.54 6.78 3.57
CA PRO A 83 -19.63 7.16 2.50
C PRO A 83 -20.06 8.45 1.79
N VAL A 84 -19.10 9.37 1.63
CA VAL A 84 -19.22 10.60 0.84
C VAL A 84 -18.23 10.57 -0.30
N ILE A 85 -18.61 11.15 -1.45
CA ILE A 85 -17.73 11.18 -2.61
C ILE A 85 -16.63 12.23 -2.43
N ILE A 86 -15.41 11.88 -2.84
CA ILE A 86 -14.29 12.82 -2.83
C ILE A 86 -14.43 13.80 -3.99
N MET A 87 -14.17 15.07 -3.72
CA MET A 87 -14.32 16.17 -4.66
C MET A 87 -12.95 16.64 -5.15
N ASP A 88 -12.88 17.09 -6.38
CA ASP A 88 -11.74 17.79 -6.98
C ASP A 88 -12.13 19.25 -7.24
N LEU A 89 -11.13 20.14 -7.21
CA LEU A 89 -11.32 21.56 -7.50
C LEU A 89 -10.86 21.83 -8.93
N ASN A 90 -11.77 21.69 -9.87
CA ASN A 90 -11.47 22.00 -11.27
C ASN A 90 -11.97 23.42 -11.63
N ASN A 91 -11.04 24.34 -11.94
CA ASN A 91 -11.36 25.74 -12.31
C ASN A 91 -12.26 26.46 -11.30
N GLY A 92 -12.09 26.20 -9.98
CA GLY A 92 -12.88 26.81 -8.94
C GLY A 92 -14.31 26.26 -8.82
N LYS A 93 -14.60 25.11 -9.46
CA LYS A 93 -15.83 24.36 -9.27
C LYS A 93 -15.49 23.01 -8.65
N GLU A 94 -16.26 22.65 -7.64
CA GLU A 94 -16.22 21.29 -7.09
C GLU A 94 -16.79 20.31 -8.13
N THR A 95 -15.99 19.33 -8.48
CA THR A 95 -16.39 18.20 -9.31
C THR A 95 -15.99 16.92 -8.60
N GLN A 96 -16.63 15.82 -8.90
CA GLN A 96 -16.19 14.51 -8.38
C GLN A 96 -14.80 14.20 -8.90
N ILE A 97 -13.89 13.76 -8.01
CA ILE A 97 -12.60 13.25 -8.46
C ILE A 97 -12.82 11.98 -9.28
N HIS A 98 -12.08 11.81 -10.35
CA HIS A 98 -12.21 10.67 -11.24
C HIS A 98 -10.84 10.23 -11.77
N SER A 99 -10.84 9.09 -12.47
CA SER A 99 -9.61 8.52 -13.06
C SER A 99 -8.59 8.07 -12.02
N ILE A 100 -9.02 7.80 -10.79
CA ILE A 100 -8.16 7.26 -9.75
C ILE A 100 -7.96 5.75 -9.97
N VAL A 101 -6.73 5.29 -9.81
CA VAL A 101 -6.32 3.88 -10.02
C VAL A 101 -5.71 3.24 -8.77
N SER A 102 -5.29 4.05 -7.78
CA SER A 102 -4.77 3.57 -6.52
C SER A 102 -5.13 4.53 -5.39
N ILE A 103 -5.40 3.98 -4.22
CA ILE A 103 -5.72 4.70 -2.99
C ILE A 103 -4.92 4.14 -1.83
N SER A 104 -4.47 4.99 -0.92
CA SER A 104 -3.98 4.60 0.40
C SER A 104 -4.38 5.62 1.45
N ALA A 105 -4.47 5.18 2.71
CA ALA A 105 -4.80 6.00 3.86
C ALA A 105 -3.93 5.58 5.05
N GLY A 106 -3.36 6.56 5.74
CA GLY A 106 -2.54 6.31 6.93
C GLY A 106 -2.62 7.48 7.90
N GLY A 107 -2.55 7.21 9.21
CA GLY A 107 -2.79 8.24 10.20
C GLY A 107 -4.09 8.99 9.94
N ASP A 108 -3.99 10.31 9.84
CA ASP A 108 -5.10 11.21 9.53
C ASP A 108 -4.96 11.84 8.12
N SER A 109 -4.36 11.11 7.18
CA SER A 109 -4.09 11.58 5.81
C SER A 109 -4.46 10.53 4.76
N SER A 110 -4.70 10.98 3.54
CA SER A 110 -5.08 10.15 2.39
C SER A 110 -4.26 10.49 1.16
N ILE A 111 -3.99 9.51 0.31
CA ILE A 111 -3.25 9.63 -0.94
C ILE A 111 -3.98 8.89 -2.06
N LEU A 112 -4.06 9.50 -3.22
CA LEU A 112 -4.69 8.95 -4.42
C LEU A 112 -3.71 9.05 -5.59
N VAL A 113 -3.67 8.03 -6.43
CA VAL A 113 -2.92 8.04 -7.70
C VAL A 113 -3.91 8.03 -8.85
N ARG A 114 -3.79 8.99 -9.75
CA ARG A 114 -4.56 9.04 -11.00
C ARG A 114 -3.90 8.16 -12.07
N GLY A 115 -4.67 7.69 -13.04
CA GLY A 115 -4.19 6.83 -14.12
C GLY A 115 -3.05 7.41 -14.96
N ASP A 116 -2.92 8.73 -15.03
CA ASP A 116 -1.78 9.43 -15.66
C ASP A 116 -0.51 9.47 -14.79
N GLY A 117 -0.57 8.92 -13.58
CA GLY A 117 0.54 8.91 -12.62
C GLY A 117 0.66 10.18 -11.76
N THR A 118 -0.35 11.05 -11.80
CA THR A 118 -0.45 12.21 -10.90
C THR A 118 -0.88 11.76 -9.51
N VAL A 119 -0.33 12.38 -8.47
CA VAL A 119 -0.62 12.08 -7.06
C VAL A 119 -1.38 13.22 -6.40
N PHE A 120 -2.43 12.88 -5.68
CA PHE A 120 -3.22 13.80 -4.86
C PHE A 120 -3.18 13.36 -3.40
N THR A 121 -3.03 14.32 -2.50
CA THR A 121 -3.02 14.09 -1.05
C THR A 121 -3.95 15.05 -0.35
N PHE A 122 -4.46 14.68 0.81
CA PHE A 122 -5.33 15.52 1.65
C PHE A 122 -5.36 14.99 3.09
N GLY A 123 -5.87 15.79 4.01
CA GLY A 123 -5.89 15.49 5.44
C GLY A 123 -4.86 16.28 6.23
N LYS A 124 -4.29 15.63 7.24
CA LYS A 124 -3.31 16.22 8.15
C LYS A 124 -1.98 16.52 7.44
N ALA A 125 -1.37 17.69 7.75
CA ALA A 125 -0.15 18.17 7.08
C ALA A 125 0.97 18.62 8.05
N ASP A 126 0.84 18.37 9.35
CA ASP A 126 1.72 18.94 10.39
C ASP A 126 3.21 18.62 10.19
N ASN A 127 3.51 17.51 9.51
CA ASN A 127 4.87 17.02 9.28
C ASN A 127 5.29 17.03 7.81
N GLY A 128 4.52 17.68 6.93
CA GLY A 128 4.80 17.70 5.49
C GLY A 128 4.37 16.44 4.72
N GLN A 129 3.63 15.52 5.37
CA GLN A 129 3.23 14.23 4.79
C GLN A 129 2.36 14.33 3.54
N LEU A 130 1.81 15.50 3.23
CA LEU A 130 1.05 15.75 2.01
C LEU A 130 1.92 16.10 0.80
N GLY A 131 3.18 16.50 1.02
CA GLY A 131 4.17 16.68 -0.04
C GLY A 131 3.92 17.87 -0.95
N TYR A 132 3.45 19.02 -0.42
CA TYR A 132 3.17 20.22 -1.25
C TYR A 132 4.35 21.15 -1.45
N GLY A 133 5.44 21.02 -0.70
CA GLY A 133 6.57 21.93 -0.68
C GLY A 133 6.28 23.30 -0.04
N GLU A 134 7.32 23.96 0.47
CA GLU A 134 7.25 25.34 0.90
C GLU A 134 7.42 26.29 -0.30
N ASN A 135 6.54 27.29 -0.45
CA ASN A 135 6.66 28.39 -1.41
C ASN A 135 6.47 28.03 -2.90
N LEU A 136 5.49 27.20 -3.22
CA LEU A 136 5.11 26.99 -4.63
C LEU A 136 4.32 28.16 -5.20
N THR A 137 4.94 28.91 -6.10
CA THR A 137 4.25 29.55 -7.20
C THR A 137 4.23 28.59 -8.38
N VAL A 138 3.21 27.75 -8.48
CA VAL A 138 3.00 26.94 -9.67
C VAL A 138 2.41 27.84 -10.74
N ASN A 139 3.21 28.20 -11.74
CA ASN A 139 2.77 28.91 -12.95
C ASN A 139 2.29 27.89 -13.98
N ASP A 140 1.23 27.14 -13.68
CA ASP A 140 0.67 26.16 -14.62
C ASP A 140 -0.42 26.73 -15.53
N GLY A 141 -0.71 28.04 -15.40
CA GLY A 141 -1.77 28.66 -16.18
C GLY A 141 -3.17 28.22 -15.80
N GLU A 142 -3.33 27.23 -14.97
CA GLU A 142 -4.55 26.84 -14.33
C GLU A 142 -4.63 27.56 -12.98
N LYS A 143 -5.61 28.42 -12.87
CA LYS A 143 -5.84 29.26 -11.70
C LYS A 143 -6.42 28.46 -10.55
N ASP A 144 -5.69 27.50 -10.05
CA ASP A 144 -5.80 27.18 -8.65
C ASP A 144 -5.36 28.45 -7.93
N ASN A 145 -6.24 29.11 -7.22
CA ASN A 145 -5.94 30.34 -6.49
C ASN A 145 -4.97 30.08 -5.32
N ILE A 146 -3.90 29.33 -5.58
CA ILE A 146 -2.73 29.15 -4.70
C ILE A 146 -1.76 30.32 -4.89
N SER A 147 -2.27 31.47 -5.31
CA SER A 147 -1.50 32.72 -5.38
C SER A 147 -1.31 33.38 -4.01
N ASP A 148 -1.67 32.69 -2.94
CA ASP A 148 -1.36 33.22 -1.62
C ASP A 148 0.00 32.70 -1.18
N SER A 149 0.92 33.64 -0.99
CA SER A 149 2.29 33.52 -0.46
C SER A 149 2.37 32.87 0.95
N LYS A 150 1.45 31.96 1.26
CA LYS A 150 1.27 31.27 2.54
C LYS A 150 0.84 29.83 2.36
N VAL A 151 1.32 29.12 1.34
CA VAL A 151 1.24 27.66 1.41
C VAL A 151 2.27 27.19 2.42
N ASN A 152 1.91 27.34 3.68
CA ASN A 152 2.65 26.73 4.77
C ASN A 152 2.35 25.23 4.74
N SER A 153 3.36 24.40 4.69
CA SER A 153 3.29 22.93 4.78
C SER A 153 2.46 22.41 5.98
N THR A 154 2.16 23.29 6.94
CA THR A 154 1.40 22.98 8.15
C THR A 154 -0.12 23.11 8.01
N TYR A 155 -0.65 23.45 6.83
CA TYR A 155 -2.10 23.55 6.67
C TYR A 155 -2.70 22.25 6.16
N HIS A 156 -3.67 21.73 6.89
CA HIS A 156 -4.48 20.59 6.51
C HIS A 156 -5.26 20.86 5.21
N LYS A 157 -5.46 19.85 4.39
CA LYS A 157 -6.19 19.94 3.13
C LYS A 157 -7.52 19.20 3.22
N THR A 158 -8.60 19.91 2.97
CA THR A 158 -9.97 19.36 2.98
C THR A 158 -10.42 18.82 1.64
N ILE A 159 -9.64 19.06 0.59
CA ILE A 159 -9.84 18.55 -0.77
C ILE A 159 -8.51 18.03 -1.32
N PRO A 160 -8.52 17.06 -2.24
CA PRO A 160 -7.32 16.57 -2.90
C PRO A 160 -6.53 17.71 -3.56
N SER A 161 -5.23 17.74 -3.32
CA SER A 161 -4.30 18.65 -3.95
C SER A 161 -3.10 17.89 -4.48
N GLN A 162 -2.54 18.34 -5.60
CA GLN A 162 -1.48 17.65 -6.29
C GLN A 162 -0.15 17.74 -5.55
N ALA A 163 0.51 16.61 -5.37
CA ALA A 163 1.81 16.50 -4.71
C ALA A 163 2.96 16.95 -5.62
N VAL A 164 4.05 17.44 -5.02
CA VAL A 164 5.21 17.97 -5.74
C VAL A 164 6.46 17.15 -5.49
N ASN A 165 7.30 17.11 -6.52
CA ASN A 165 8.64 16.54 -6.46
C ASN A 165 9.62 17.63 -6.03
N ARG A 166 10.36 17.39 -4.96
CA ARG A 166 11.48 18.22 -4.50
C ARG A 166 12.77 17.54 -4.90
N SER A 167 13.14 17.63 -6.18
CA SER A 167 14.37 17.02 -6.66
C SER A 167 15.57 17.87 -6.27
N ASP A 168 16.47 17.29 -5.48
CA ASP A 168 17.77 17.89 -5.14
C ASP A 168 18.76 17.85 -6.33
N ASP A 169 18.39 17.18 -7.44
CA ASP A 169 19.29 16.93 -8.57
C ASP A 169 19.37 18.07 -9.58
N ASP A 170 18.52 19.08 -9.51
CA ASP A 170 18.61 20.20 -10.45
C ASP A 170 19.50 21.33 -9.93
N THR A 171 20.80 21.04 -9.83
CA THR A 171 21.85 22.03 -9.56
C THR A 171 22.01 23.06 -10.69
N THR A 172 21.23 22.96 -11.78
CA THR A 172 21.36 23.83 -12.95
C THR A 172 20.72 25.19 -12.78
N LEU A 173 19.90 25.38 -11.74
CA LEU A 173 19.27 26.67 -11.49
C LEU A 173 19.80 27.29 -10.20
N ALA A 174 20.75 28.20 -10.37
CA ALA A 174 21.23 29.05 -9.28
C ALA A 174 20.06 29.78 -8.63
N GLY A 175 19.59 29.27 -7.48
CA GLY A 175 18.69 29.95 -6.57
C GLY A 175 17.21 29.63 -6.65
N GLY A 176 16.78 28.54 -7.29
CA GLY A 176 15.37 28.15 -7.36
C GLY A 176 15.14 26.68 -7.10
N ILE A 177 14.31 26.38 -6.10
CA ILE A 177 13.72 25.05 -5.94
C ILE A 177 12.73 24.89 -7.09
N ILE A 178 12.99 23.95 -8.02
CA ILE A 178 12.01 23.60 -9.04
C ILE A 178 11.06 22.60 -8.42
N ASN A 179 9.89 23.08 -8.08
CA ASN A 179 8.79 22.25 -7.69
C ASN A 179 8.00 21.87 -8.94
N THR A 180 8.27 20.71 -9.48
CA THR A 180 7.40 20.08 -10.48
C THR A 180 6.42 19.17 -9.79
N TYR A 181 5.23 19.03 -10.34
CA TYR A 181 4.30 18.03 -9.84
C TYR A 181 4.90 16.62 -9.94
N LEU A 182 4.65 15.81 -8.93
CA LEU A 182 5.04 14.41 -8.95
C LEU A 182 4.23 13.66 -10.01
N GLN A 183 4.92 12.97 -10.90
CA GLN A 183 4.33 12.29 -12.05
C GLN A 183 4.86 10.87 -12.20
N ASN A 184 4.20 10.09 -13.05
CA ASN A 184 4.56 8.70 -13.36
C ASN A 184 4.52 7.77 -12.15
N VAL A 185 3.75 8.11 -11.12
CA VAL A 185 3.58 7.26 -9.94
C VAL A 185 2.72 6.05 -10.31
N THR A 186 3.17 4.89 -9.88
CA THR A 186 2.50 3.60 -10.11
C THR A 186 1.87 3.05 -8.84
N GLU A 187 2.47 3.34 -7.70
CA GLU A 187 2.03 2.88 -6.39
C GLU A 187 2.31 3.98 -5.36
N ALA A 188 1.41 4.14 -4.41
CA ALA A 188 1.57 5.07 -3.30
C ALA A 188 1.07 4.43 -2.02
N ASP A 189 1.80 4.63 -0.92
CA ASP A 189 1.38 4.16 0.38
C ASP A 189 1.60 5.24 1.46
N MET A 190 0.66 5.32 2.39
CA MET A 190 0.62 6.32 3.44
C MET A 190 0.91 5.69 4.79
N GLY A 191 2.01 6.09 5.41
CA GLY A 191 2.32 5.76 6.80
C GLY A 191 1.54 6.64 7.79
N SER A 192 1.92 6.61 9.06
CA SER A 192 1.26 7.43 10.08
C SER A 192 1.39 8.93 9.80
N GLU A 193 2.61 9.40 9.51
CA GLU A 193 2.93 10.81 9.29
C GLU A 193 3.96 11.00 8.17
N HIS A 194 4.05 10.05 7.24
CA HIS A 194 4.88 10.11 6.04
C HIS A 194 4.19 9.38 4.88
N ALA A 195 4.64 9.61 3.68
CA ALA A 195 4.16 8.92 2.48
C ALA A 195 5.33 8.40 1.64
N VAL A 196 5.13 7.28 0.98
CA VAL A 196 6.08 6.66 0.05
C VAL A 196 5.39 6.43 -1.28
N VAL A 197 6.08 6.71 -2.38
CA VAL A 197 5.56 6.47 -3.73
C VAL A 197 6.60 5.76 -4.59
N LEU A 198 6.12 4.92 -5.49
CA LEU A 198 6.90 4.23 -6.50
C LEU A 198 6.59 4.82 -7.86
N ILE A 199 7.60 5.21 -8.63
CA ILE A 199 7.41 5.66 -10.01
C ILE A 199 7.74 4.55 -11.01
N ASN A 200 7.26 4.69 -12.22
CA ASN A 200 7.27 3.65 -13.26
C ASN A 200 8.67 3.15 -13.68
N ASN A 201 9.73 3.86 -13.34
CA ASN A 201 11.13 3.47 -13.60
C ASN A 201 11.80 2.77 -12.41
N GLY A 202 11.06 2.49 -11.32
CA GLY A 202 11.56 1.77 -10.15
C GLY A 202 12.24 2.63 -9.09
N PHE A 203 12.23 3.96 -9.19
CA PHE A 203 12.65 4.83 -8.08
C PHE A 203 11.55 4.98 -7.04
N VAL A 204 11.97 5.12 -5.79
CA VAL A 204 11.10 5.37 -4.63
C VAL A 204 11.33 6.77 -4.12
N TYR A 205 10.24 7.47 -3.83
CA TYR A 205 10.26 8.80 -3.22
C TYR A 205 9.43 8.80 -1.93
N SER A 206 9.75 9.69 -1.01
CA SER A 206 9.09 9.83 0.28
C SER A 206 8.94 11.30 0.68
N THR A 207 7.98 11.58 1.54
CA THR A 207 7.73 12.91 2.13
C THR A 207 7.14 12.77 3.52
N GLY A 208 7.22 13.81 4.34
CA GLY A 208 6.62 13.86 5.67
C GLY A 208 7.62 13.82 6.80
N LEU A 209 7.23 13.18 7.92
CA LEU A 209 8.08 13.00 9.09
C LEU A 209 9.30 12.16 8.76
N GLY A 210 10.50 12.64 9.11
CA GLY A 210 11.78 11.99 8.84
C GLY A 210 12.62 11.65 10.09
N THR A 211 12.15 12.04 11.28
CA THR A 211 12.94 12.01 12.53
C THR A 211 13.45 10.63 12.94
N SER A 212 12.83 9.56 12.47
CA SER A 212 13.29 8.17 12.65
C SER A 212 13.99 7.61 11.41
N GLY A 213 14.23 8.42 10.38
CA GLY A 213 14.82 7.98 9.12
C GLY A 213 13.81 7.36 8.13
N GLN A 214 12.49 7.41 8.41
CA GLN A 214 11.44 6.78 7.62
C GLN A 214 11.30 7.32 6.18
N LEU A 215 11.97 8.42 5.85
CA LEU A 215 12.05 8.94 4.48
C LEU A 215 13.12 8.25 3.63
N GLY A 216 14.11 7.60 4.26
CA GLY A 216 15.12 6.84 3.54
C GLY A 216 16.06 7.67 2.65
N ASN A 217 16.11 8.99 2.80
CA ASN A 217 16.86 9.93 1.96
C ASN A 217 18.30 10.20 2.47
N GLY A 218 18.78 9.36 3.38
CA GLY A 218 20.13 9.46 3.97
C GLY A 218 20.23 10.34 5.21
N VAL A 219 19.15 11.08 5.55
CA VAL A 219 19.09 11.96 6.72
C VAL A 219 17.84 11.69 7.57
N SER A 220 17.82 12.22 8.79
CA SER A 220 16.67 12.08 9.70
C SER A 220 15.91 13.40 9.89
N ASP A 221 15.73 14.11 8.79
CA ASP A 221 14.99 15.37 8.73
C ASP A 221 13.64 15.17 8.04
N SER A 222 12.62 15.88 8.52
CA SER A 222 11.31 15.91 7.87
C SER A 222 11.34 16.77 6.60
N THR A 223 10.50 16.44 5.61
CA THR A 223 10.36 17.23 4.39
C THR A 223 8.89 17.35 3.99
N ASP A 224 8.55 18.44 3.35
CA ASP A 224 7.22 18.77 2.84
C ASP A 224 7.07 18.57 1.32
N GLY A 225 8.12 18.06 0.67
CA GLY A 225 8.10 17.65 -0.75
C GLY A 225 8.76 16.29 -0.91
N TYR A 226 8.43 15.59 -1.97
CA TYR A 226 8.94 14.24 -2.23
C TYR A 226 10.43 14.24 -2.56
N VAL A 227 11.21 13.47 -1.80
CA VAL A 227 12.65 13.27 -1.94
C VAL A 227 12.95 11.82 -2.29
N ARG A 228 14.05 11.57 -2.98
CA ARG A 228 14.45 10.20 -3.37
C ARG A 228 14.98 9.41 -2.19
N VAL A 229 14.62 8.15 -2.16
CA VAL A 229 15.22 7.15 -1.27
C VAL A 229 16.62 6.80 -1.77
N VAL A 230 17.56 6.61 -0.85
CA VAL A 230 18.95 6.19 -1.12
C VAL A 230 19.26 4.86 -0.43
N ASP A 231 20.24 4.14 -0.96
CA ASP A 231 20.78 2.94 -0.33
C ASP A 231 21.80 3.30 0.78
N SER A 232 22.40 2.28 1.40
CA SER A 232 23.39 2.45 2.47
C SER A 232 24.72 3.09 1.99
N GLU A 233 24.95 3.14 0.68
CA GLU A 233 26.13 3.77 0.07
C GLU A 233 25.84 5.20 -0.38
N GLY A 234 24.60 5.65 -0.27
CA GLY A 234 24.13 6.97 -0.68
C GLY A 234 23.75 7.08 -2.16
N ASN A 235 23.69 5.95 -2.88
CA ASN A 235 23.19 5.94 -4.25
C ASN A 235 21.65 5.94 -4.23
N TYR A 236 21.02 6.42 -5.30
CA TYR A 236 19.57 6.33 -5.43
C TYR A 236 19.11 4.88 -5.46
N PHE A 237 18.10 4.57 -4.63
CA PHE A 237 17.49 3.25 -4.59
C PHE A 237 16.67 3.03 -5.86
N GLU A 238 16.99 1.97 -6.58
CA GLU A 238 16.45 1.66 -7.90
C GLU A 238 15.82 0.27 -7.95
N ASN A 239 15.08 0.01 -9.03
CA ASN A 239 14.48 -1.30 -9.33
C ASN A 239 13.43 -1.78 -8.31
N ALA A 240 12.78 -0.86 -7.60
CA ALA A 240 11.64 -1.19 -6.77
C ALA A 240 10.46 -1.72 -7.60
N VAL A 241 9.76 -2.71 -7.08
CA VAL A 241 8.56 -3.33 -7.68
C VAL A 241 7.35 -3.30 -6.76
N ASN A 242 7.56 -3.02 -5.47
CA ASN A 242 6.52 -2.86 -4.46
C ASN A 242 7.03 -1.96 -3.34
N ILE A 243 6.14 -1.24 -2.70
CA ILE A 243 6.42 -0.40 -1.53
C ILE A 243 5.41 -0.67 -0.42
N SER A 244 5.79 -0.35 0.81
CA SER A 244 4.86 -0.29 1.94
C SER A 244 5.31 0.75 2.95
N ALA A 245 4.37 1.45 3.55
CA ALA A 245 4.59 2.42 4.61
C ALA A 245 3.87 1.97 5.89
N GLY A 246 4.60 1.93 7.00
CA GLY A 246 4.06 1.58 8.31
C GLY A 246 3.89 2.81 9.21
N TYR A 247 3.96 2.59 10.51
CA TYR A 247 3.80 3.70 11.47
C TYR A 247 4.93 4.72 11.35
N ASN A 248 6.20 4.29 11.52
CA ASN A 248 7.41 5.11 11.36
C ASN A 248 8.51 4.37 10.58
N GLN A 249 8.16 3.40 9.77
CA GLN A 249 9.08 2.67 8.91
C GLN A 249 8.50 2.52 7.51
N SER A 250 9.37 2.24 6.58
CA SER A 250 9.06 2.04 5.18
C SER A 250 9.78 0.83 4.63
N ALA A 251 9.23 0.22 3.60
CA ALA A 251 9.81 -0.93 2.92
C ALA A 251 9.68 -0.82 1.41
N SER A 252 10.56 -1.52 0.72
CA SER A 252 10.45 -1.78 -0.71
C SER A 252 10.97 -3.16 -1.05
N VAL A 253 10.25 -3.85 -1.91
CA VAL A 253 10.74 -5.04 -2.59
C VAL A 253 11.37 -4.58 -3.91
N ALA A 254 12.64 -4.90 -4.10
CA ALA A 254 13.32 -4.64 -5.37
C ALA A 254 13.11 -5.82 -6.34
N LYS A 255 13.34 -5.57 -7.63
CA LYS A 255 13.41 -6.60 -8.65
C LYS A 255 14.36 -7.71 -8.20
N GLY A 256 13.97 -8.98 -8.36
CA GLY A 256 14.71 -10.11 -7.77
C GLY A 256 14.28 -10.46 -6.34
N GLY A 257 13.21 -9.83 -5.82
CA GLY A 257 12.61 -10.17 -4.53
C GLY A 257 13.46 -9.79 -3.31
N ALA A 258 14.42 -8.90 -3.46
CA ALA A 258 15.21 -8.38 -2.34
C ALA A 258 14.39 -7.41 -1.52
N LEU A 259 14.22 -7.67 -0.21
CA LEU A 259 13.51 -6.77 0.70
C LEU A 259 14.47 -5.77 1.32
N TYR A 260 14.10 -4.49 1.23
CA TYR A 260 14.78 -3.38 1.87
C TYR A 260 13.83 -2.65 2.81
N MET A 261 14.35 -2.17 3.93
CA MET A 261 13.61 -1.43 4.93
C MET A 261 14.40 -0.25 5.47
N TRP A 262 13.68 0.77 5.95
CA TRP A 262 14.26 1.96 6.59
C TRP A 262 13.25 2.59 7.55
N GLY A 263 13.70 3.50 8.41
CA GLY A 263 12.89 4.13 9.43
C GLY A 263 13.20 3.64 10.84
N ASP A 264 12.20 3.67 11.71
CA ASP A 264 12.31 3.24 13.11
C ASP A 264 12.62 1.74 13.23
N ASN A 265 13.59 1.43 14.09
CA ASN A 265 14.03 0.06 14.39
C ASN A 265 14.11 -0.22 15.90
N SER A 266 13.51 0.62 16.72
CA SER A 266 13.54 0.48 18.19
C SER A 266 12.90 -0.83 18.66
N SER A 267 12.02 -1.41 17.85
CA SER A 267 11.35 -2.71 18.06
C SER A 267 11.90 -3.81 17.15
N LYS A 268 13.05 -3.62 16.51
CA LYS A 268 13.72 -4.57 15.58
C LYS A 268 12.90 -4.85 14.30
N GLN A 269 11.94 -3.98 13.99
CA GLN A 269 10.99 -4.14 12.90
C GLN A 269 11.58 -3.97 11.50
N LEU A 270 12.86 -3.55 11.37
CA LEU A 270 13.56 -3.49 10.09
C LEU A 270 14.23 -4.82 9.69
N GLY A 271 14.40 -5.74 10.62
CA GLY A 271 14.94 -7.07 10.31
C GLY A 271 16.40 -7.06 9.77
N ASP A 272 17.21 -6.09 10.12
CA ASP A 272 18.58 -5.89 9.65
C ASP A 272 19.65 -6.39 10.64
N ASP A 273 19.26 -7.25 11.56
CA ASP A 273 20.07 -7.76 12.70
C ASP A 273 20.52 -6.67 13.68
N SER A 274 19.78 -5.57 13.75
CA SER A 274 20.03 -4.48 14.68
C SER A 274 18.74 -3.98 15.36
N ALA A 275 18.88 -3.03 16.27
CA ALA A 275 17.78 -2.24 16.84
C ALA A 275 18.00 -0.75 16.60
N THR A 276 18.76 -0.40 15.57
CA THR A 276 19.12 0.99 15.24
C THR A 276 18.32 1.42 14.02
N SER A 277 17.60 2.53 14.14
CA SER A 277 16.88 3.16 13.03
C SER A 277 17.79 3.48 11.84
N LYS A 278 17.27 3.40 10.64
CA LYS A 278 18.00 3.61 9.38
C LYS A 278 17.39 4.74 8.59
N SER A 279 18.23 5.66 8.15
CA SER A 279 17.82 6.75 7.25
C SER A 279 18.03 6.44 5.75
N SER A 280 18.42 5.21 5.42
CA SER A 280 18.61 4.71 4.05
C SER A 280 18.09 3.29 3.90
N ALA A 281 17.76 2.88 2.68
CA ALA A 281 17.26 1.54 2.39
C ALA A 281 18.32 0.48 2.76
N THR A 282 17.98 -0.39 3.70
CA THR A 282 18.85 -1.42 4.27
C THR A 282 18.26 -2.80 4.02
N ARG A 283 19.10 -3.76 3.60
CA ARG A 283 18.68 -5.14 3.32
C ARG A 283 18.21 -5.86 4.59
N VAL A 284 17.09 -6.55 4.48
CA VAL A 284 16.61 -7.46 5.52
C VAL A 284 17.42 -8.75 5.49
N VAL A 285 17.85 -9.20 6.67
CA VAL A 285 18.59 -10.47 6.83
C VAL A 285 17.65 -11.58 7.28
N LYS A 286 17.95 -12.82 6.89
CA LYS A 286 17.33 -13.99 7.48
C LYS A 286 17.78 -14.13 8.93
N GLY A 287 16.86 -14.52 9.80
CA GLY A 287 17.10 -14.64 11.24
C GLY A 287 18.32 -15.50 11.57
N HIS A 288 19.00 -15.10 12.62
CA HIS A 288 20.27 -15.64 13.06
C HIS A 288 20.17 -17.12 13.47
N ASN A 289 20.53 -17.99 12.59
CA ASN A 289 21.07 -19.29 13.00
C ASN A 289 22.55 -19.08 13.32
N ILE A 290 22.95 -19.44 14.54
CA ILE A 290 24.28 -19.21 15.16
C ILE A 290 25.48 -19.71 14.33
N HIS A 291 25.32 -20.12 13.07
CA HIS A 291 26.37 -20.72 12.24
C HIS A 291 26.51 -20.18 10.82
N GLU A 292 25.68 -19.23 10.37
CA GLU A 292 25.83 -18.68 9.03
C GLU A 292 25.95 -17.16 9.02
N THR A 293 26.92 -16.69 8.24
CA THR A 293 27.12 -15.28 7.94
C THR A 293 25.98 -14.76 7.08
N SER A 294 25.12 -13.92 7.68
CA SER A 294 24.22 -12.96 7.04
C SER A 294 23.71 -13.28 5.63
N ASP A 295 22.83 -14.28 5.50
CA ASP A 295 22.02 -14.41 4.33
C ASP A 295 20.90 -13.36 4.32
N TYR A 296 20.77 -12.63 3.23
CA TYR A 296 19.69 -11.68 3.04
C TYR A 296 18.39 -12.39 2.68
N LEU A 297 17.27 -11.87 3.19
CA LEU A 297 15.95 -12.31 2.76
C LEU A 297 15.76 -11.93 1.28
N SER A 298 15.40 -12.90 0.47
CA SER A 298 15.19 -12.78 -0.97
C SER A 298 13.93 -13.51 -1.42
N ASN A 299 13.56 -13.37 -2.68
CA ASN A 299 12.32 -13.95 -3.25
C ASN A 299 11.04 -13.46 -2.54
N VAL A 300 11.08 -12.25 -1.97
CA VAL A 300 9.90 -11.63 -1.36
C VAL A 300 8.97 -11.14 -2.47
N THR A 301 7.69 -11.48 -2.36
CA THR A 301 6.64 -11.01 -3.27
C THR A 301 5.94 -9.76 -2.75
N THR A 302 5.71 -9.72 -1.45
CA THR A 302 5.01 -8.59 -0.81
C THR A 302 5.42 -8.46 0.64
N VAL A 303 5.28 -7.24 1.17
CA VAL A 303 5.57 -6.90 2.55
C VAL A 303 4.43 -6.06 3.12
N SER A 304 4.13 -6.24 4.38
CA SER A 304 3.17 -5.45 5.14
C SER A 304 3.78 -5.00 6.46
N LEU A 305 3.59 -3.74 6.78
CA LEU A 305 4.19 -3.09 7.94
C LEU A 305 3.13 -2.77 9.00
N GLY A 306 3.30 -3.35 10.18
CA GLY A 306 2.60 -2.93 11.38
C GLY A 306 3.34 -1.80 12.11
N ASN A 307 2.98 -1.53 13.36
CA ASN A 307 3.70 -0.54 14.18
C ASN A 307 5.10 -1.05 14.61
N THR A 308 5.16 -2.27 15.11
CA THR A 308 6.38 -2.88 15.70
C THR A 308 6.72 -4.23 15.08
N VAL A 309 6.00 -4.64 14.05
CA VAL A 309 6.10 -5.94 13.39
C VAL A 309 6.06 -5.76 11.90
N THR A 310 6.87 -6.52 11.21
CA THR A 310 6.86 -6.65 9.74
C THR A 310 6.55 -8.07 9.35
N THR A 311 5.74 -8.22 8.31
CA THR A 311 5.41 -9.52 7.71
C THR A 311 5.73 -9.47 6.22
N ALA A 312 6.44 -10.48 5.72
CA ALA A 312 6.75 -10.64 4.30
C ALA A 312 6.31 -12.02 3.80
N ILE A 313 5.94 -12.10 2.54
CA ILE A 313 5.58 -13.35 1.86
C ILE A 313 6.57 -13.59 0.73
N ASN A 314 7.12 -14.78 0.69
CA ASN A 314 8.04 -15.21 -0.37
C ASN A 314 7.30 -15.89 -1.54
N THR A 315 8.01 -16.05 -2.66
CA THR A 315 7.52 -16.75 -3.87
C THR A 315 7.09 -18.20 -3.63
N ASP A 316 7.63 -18.82 -2.61
CA ASP A 316 7.29 -20.18 -2.20
C ASP A 316 6.04 -20.24 -1.30
N GLY A 317 5.43 -19.09 -1.03
CA GLY A 317 4.27 -18.96 -0.14
C GLY A 317 4.62 -18.96 1.35
N THR A 318 5.90 -18.96 1.71
CA THR A 318 6.30 -18.83 3.11
C THR A 318 6.05 -17.43 3.64
N VAL A 319 5.67 -17.38 4.91
CA VAL A 319 5.48 -16.14 5.64
C VAL A 319 6.68 -15.92 6.56
N TRP A 320 7.23 -14.74 6.51
CA TRP A 320 8.38 -14.31 7.31
C TRP A 320 7.96 -13.13 8.18
N THR A 321 8.33 -13.17 9.46
CA THR A 321 7.99 -12.12 10.42
C THR A 321 9.20 -11.71 11.23
N PHE A 322 9.24 -10.45 11.65
CA PHE A 322 10.29 -9.90 12.51
C PHE A 322 9.81 -8.65 13.25
N GLY A 323 10.55 -8.26 14.27
CA GLY A 323 10.20 -7.18 15.18
C GLY A 323 9.89 -7.69 16.58
N THR A 324 9.09 -6.93 17.34
CA THR A 324 8.73 -7.26 18.72
C THR A 324 7.65 -8.31 18.80
N ASN A 325 7.86 -9.37 19.59
CA ASN A 325 6.92 -10.48 19.76
C ASN A 325 6.04 -10.35 21.01
N VAL A 326 5.47 -9.19 21.26
CA VAL A 326 4.50 -9.01 22.36
C VAL A 326 3.22 -9.75 22.01
N SER A 327 2.79 -10.66 22.91
CA SER A 327 1.58 -11.45 22.75
C SER A 327 1.58 -12.44 21.57
N GLY A 328 2.75 -12.86 21.08
CA GLY A 328 2.87 -13.89 20.04
C GLY A 328 2.49 -13.39 18.63
N VAL A 329 2.60 -12.09 18.36
CA VAL A 329 2.20 -11.49 17.06
C VAL A 329 3.07 -11.96 15.89
N LEU A 330 4.25 -12.55 16.15
CA LEU A 330 5.12 -13.11 15.11
C LEU A 330 4.69 -14.51 14.65
N GLY A 331 3.76 -15.17 15.38
CA GLY A 331 3.15 -16.44 14.95
C GLY A 331 4.05 -17.67 15.05
N ASP A 332 5.11 -17.65 15.85
CA ASP A 332 6.17 -18.66 15.88
C ASP A 332 6.24 -19.48 17.17
N PHE A 333 5.23 -19.40 18.03
CA PHE A 333 5.11 -20.11 19.31
C PHE A 333 6.18 -19.78 20.37
N VAL A 334 7.05 -18.80 20.12
CA VAL A 334 8.08 -18.32 21.07
C VAL A 334 7.85 -16.85 21.39
N ASN A 335 8.33 -16.40 22.56
CA ASN A 335 8.15 -15.02 23.01
C ASN A 335 9.48 -14.25 22.93
N TYR A 336 10.15 -14.33 21.78
CA TYR A 336 11.38 -13.57 21.53
C TYR A 336 11.15 -12.55 20.40
N ASP A 337 11.77 -11.39 20.58
CA ASP A 337 11.88 -10.40 19.50
C ASP A 337 12.96 -10.84 18.50
N TYR A 338 12.67 -10.70 17.22
CA TYR A 338 13.64 -11.06 16.19
C TYR A 338 14.24 -9.83 15.52
N THR A 339 15.59 -9.81 15.47
CA THR A 339 16.37 -8.78 14.77
C THR A 339 16.48 -9.01 13.27
N GLY A 340 16.28 -10.26 12.82
CA GLY A 340 16.19 -10.67 11.43
C GLY A 340 14.89 -11.39 11.14
N ALA A 341 14.58 -11.59 9.86
CA ALA A 341 13.35 -12.24 9.41
C ALA A 341 13.31 -13.72 9.82
N HIS A 342 12.23 -14.14 10.44
CA HIS A 342 11.94 -15.53 10.79
C HIS A 342 10.76 -16.06 10.01
N MET A 343 10.88 -17.30 9.55
CA MET A 343 9.80 -18.00 8.86
C MET A 343 8.76 -18.52 9.85
N VAL A 344 7.49 -18.28 9.55
CA VAL A 344 6.34 -18.78 10.28
C VAL A 344 5.91 -20.11 9.70
N GLY A 345 5.91 -21.20 10.49
CA GLY A 345 5.36 -22.48 10.05
C GLY A 345 6.31 -23.67 10.19
N PRO A 346 6.00 -24.82 9.56
CA PRO A 346 6.77 -26.05 9.69
C PRO A 346 8.17 -25.93 9.09
N VAL A 347 9.06 -26.75 9.60
CA VAL A 347 10.49 -26.52 9.69
C VAL A 347 11.27 -26.76 8.41
N ASP A 348 10.84 -27.65 7.52
CA ASP A 348 11.55 -27.98 6.29
C ASP A 348 10.57 -28.41 5.19
N TYR A 349 10.67 -27.83 4.00
CA TYR A 349 9.87 -28.21 2.84
C TYR A 349 10.57 -27.87 1.53
N TYR A 350 10.04 -28.41 0.43
CA TYR A 350 10.44 -28.05 -0.91
C TYR A 350 9.43 -27.06 -1.51
N ALA A 351 9.94 -26.05 -2.21
CA ALA A 351 9.12 -25.13 -2.98
C ALA A 351 9.52 -25.14 -4.45
N LEU A 352 8.59 -24.78 -5.32
CA LEU A 352 8.90 -24.57 -6.73
C LEU A 352 9.58 -23.22 -6.92
N ASN A 353 10.63 -23.23 -7.74
CA ASN A 353 11.35 -22.05 -8.19
C ASN A 353 11.24 -21.92 -9.72
N PHE A 354 11.26 -20.71 -10.21
CA PHE A 354 11.06 -20.38 -11.63
C PHE A 354 12.26 -19.58 -12.12
N ASP A 355 13.11 -20.18 -12.94
CA ASP A 355 14.37 -19.54 -13.36
C ASP A 355 14.13 -18.34 -14.30
N ASN A 356 12.99 -18.30 -15.00
CA ASN A 356 12.60 -17.16 -15.84
C ASN A 356 11.77 -16.09 -15.10
N VAL A 357 11.58 -16.24 -13.78
CA VAL A 357 10.85 -15.26 -12.95
C VAL A 357 11.76 -14.76 -11.83
N GLU A 358 12.30 -13.59 -12.01
CA GLU A 358 13.18 -12.98 -11.01
C GLU A 358 12.37 -12.43 -9.84
N GLY A 359 12.56 -13.00 -8.63
CA GLY A 359 11.90 -12.57 -7.39
C GLY A 359 10.40 -12.77 -7.37
N GLY A 360 9.87 -13.70 -8.16
CA GLY A 360 8.45 -14.06 -8.15
C GLY A 360 7.50 -12.99 -8.71
N HIS A 361 8.02 -11.96 -9.35
CA HIS A 361 7.22 -10.90 -9.96
C HIS A 361 7.44 -10.81 -11.46
N ILE A 362 6.34 -10.74 -12.21
CA ILE A 362 6.33 -10.46 -13.64
C ILE A 362 5.35 -9.33 -13.95
N ARG A 363 5.65 -8.55 -14.99
CA ARG A 363 4.73 -7.54 -15.52
C ARG A 363 4.33 -7.93 -16.93
N ILE A 364 3.05 -8.05 -17.19
CA ILE A 364 2.51 -8.54 -18.46
C ILE A 364 1.61 -7.45 -19.06
N PRO A 365 1.96 -6.86 -20.23
CA PRO A 365 1.05 -6.02 -20.98
C PRO A 365 -0.21 -6.81 -21.37
N GLU A 366 -1.37 -6.15 -21.45
CA GLU A 366 -2.65 -6.82 -21.75
C GLU A 366 -2.71 -7.55 -23.11
N ASP A 367 -1.84 -7.17 -24.04
CA ASP A 367 -1.72 -7.74 -25.40
C ASP A 367 -0.63 -8.79 -25.54
N SER A 368 0.00 -9.18 -24.45
CA SER A 368 1.14 -10.10 -24.40
C SER A 368 0.82 -11.30 -23.52
N THR A 369 1.61 -12.35 -23.64
CA THR A 369 1.56 -13.53 -22.78
C THR A 369 2.92 -13.78 -22.13
N PHE A 370 2.93 -14.52 -21.03
CA PHE A 370 4.17 -14.95 -20.37
C PHE A 370 4.06 -16.43 -20.02
N THR A 371 5.06 -17.23 -20.38
CA THR A 371 5.08 -18.66 -20.04
C THR A 371 6.10 -18.90 -18.93
N LEU A 372 5.64 -19.55 -17.86
CA LEU A 372 6.51 -20.05 -16.80
C LEU A 372 7.28 -21.28 -17.34
N ASP A 373 8.57 -21.20 -17.37
CA ASP A 373 9.45 -22.28 -17.79
C ASP A 373 10.57 -22.51 -16.76
N GLU A 374 11.38 -23.57 -16.98
CA GLU A 374 12.49 -23.94 -16.09
C GLU A 374 12.05 -24.06 -14.61
N ILE A 375 10.95 -24.81 -14.39
CA ILE A 375 10.38 -25.05 -13.06
C ILE A 375 11.22 -26.08 -12.33
N ASN A 376 11.81 -25.70 -11.21
CA ASN A 376 12.67 -26.53 -10.38
C ASN A 376 12.13 -26.66 -8.96
N LEU A 377 12.47 -27.75 -8.27
CA LEU A 377 12.25 -27.90 -6.84
C LEU A 377 13.46 -27.37 -6.08
N LYS A 378 13.22 -26.38 -5.22
CA LYS A 378 14.21 -25.87 -4.29
C LYS A 378 13.87 -26.30 -2.88
N TYR A 379 14.85 -26.82 -2.15
CA TYR A 379 14.71 -27.08 -0.74
C TYR A 379 14.72 -25.76 0.03
N VAL A 380 13.73 -25.54 0.88
CA VAL A 380 13.66 -24.39 1.77
C VAL A 380 13.93 -24.89 3.18
N ALA A 381 15.09 -24.53 3.71
CA ALA A 381 15.47 -24.85 5.08
C ALA A 381 14.71 -23.96 6.06
N GLY A 382 14.03 -24.57 7.00
CA GLY A 382 13.53 -23.92 8.20
C GLY A 382 14.67 -23.67 9.21
N PHE A 383 14.40 -23.91 10.49
CA PHE A 383 15.36 -23.69 11.59
C PHE A 383 16.61 -24.60 11.60
N ASN A 384 16.67 -25.61 10.75
CA ASN A 384 17.79 -26.55 10.70
C ASN A 384 18.58 -26.41 9.39
N LEU A 385 19.83 -26.08 9.57
CA LEU A 385 20.98 -26.01 8.72
C LEU A 385 21.03 -27.12 7.64
N HIS A 386 20.38 -26.92 6.51
CA HIS A 386 20.73 -27.62 5.30
C HIS A 386 21.13 -26.62 4.21
N ASP A 387 22.21 -26.98 3.51
CA ASP A 387 22.78 -26.25 2.41
C ASP A 387 21.71 -25.99 1.32
N ASP A 388 21.58 -24.74 0.89
CA ASP A 388 20.71 -24.30 -0.23
C ASP A 388 20.99 -25.01 -1.57
N SER A 389 21.94 -25.96 -1.58
CA SER A 389 22.40 -26.68 -2.77
C SER A 389 21.62 -27.95 -3.10
N ASP A 390 20.67 -28.40 -2.28
CA ASP A 390 19.87 -29.58 -2.57
C ASP A 390 18.71 -29.25 -3.52
N PHE A 391 19.05 -29.01 -4.78
CA PHE A 391 18.07 -29.04 -5.88
C PHE A 391 17.67 -30.47 -6.17
N ARG A 392 16.37 -30.75 -6.21
CA ARG A 392 15.84 -31.99 -6.79
C ARG A 392 15.18 -31.66 -8.11
N ASP A 393 15.24 -32.61 -9.05
CA ASP A 393 14.48 -32.50 -10.27
C ASP A 393 12.98 -32.44 -9.92
N ALA A 394 12.30 -31.40 -10.39
CA ALA A 394 10.87 -31.33 -10.34
C ALA A 394 10.23 -32.44 -11.20
N SER A 395 9.02 -32.86 -10.84
CA SER A 395 8.38 -34.03 -11.49
C SER A 395 8.09 -33.84 -12.97
N GLY A 396 7.99 -32.58 -13.41
CA GLY A 396 7.56 -32.24 -14.78
C GLY A 396 6.04 -32.33 -14.98
N ASP A 397 5.29 -32.66 -13.93
CA ASP A 397 3.83 -32.71 -13.94
C ASP A 397 3.26 -31.67 -13.00
N TYR A 398 2.78 -30.56 -13.57
CA TYR A 398 2.32 -29.37 -12.83
C TYR A 398 0.86 -29.05 -13.10
N SER A 399 0.20 -28.52 -12.08
CA SER A 399 -1.06 -27.80 -12.21
C SER A 399 -0.87 -26.32 -11.91
N PHE A 400 -1.61 -25.47 -12.62
CA PHE A 400 -1.52 -24.03 -12.55
C PHE A 400 -2.89 -23.44 -12.21
N GLU A 401 -2.91 -22.48 -11.27
CA GLU A 401 -4.14 -21.81 -10.86
C GLU A 401 -3.91 -20.31 -10.77
N SER A 402 -4.83 -19.54 -11.35
CA SER A 402 -4.87 -18.08 -11.18
C SER A 402 -5.78 -17.71 -10.03
N SER A 403 -5.32 -16.84 -9.14
CA SER A 403 -6.14 -16.31 -8.04
C SER A 403 -7.33 -15.47 -8.52
N ASP A 404 -7.22 -14.88 -9.72
CA ASP A 404 -8.32 -14.18 -10.37
C ASP A 404 -8.31 -14.38 -11.90
N PRO A 405 -9.04 -15.39 -12.40
CA PRO A 405 -9.13 -15.66 -13.85
C PRO A 405 -9.80 -14.54 -14.66
N ARG A 406 -10.38 -13.53 -14.01
CA ARG A 406 -10.94 -12.35 -14.68
C ARG A 406 -9.86 -11.36 -15.12
N ILE A 407 -8.67 -11.39 -14.47
CA ILE A 407 -7.51 -10.57 -14.82
C ILE A 407 -6.61 -11.32 -15.80
N ALA A 408 -6.20 -12.53 -15.42
CA ALA A 408 -5.39 -13.40 -16.27
C ALA A 408 -5.72 -14.86 -16.02
N THR A 409 -5.76 -15.63 -17.09
CA THR A 409 -5.80 -17.10 -17.04
C THR A 409 -4.40 -17.69 -17.14
N VAL A 410 -4.23 -18.94 -16.72
CA VAL A 410 -3.02 -19.71 -16.95
C VAL A 410 -3.43 -21.08 -17.51
N ASP A 411 -2.72 -21.54 -18.53
CA ASP A 411 -2.99 -22.84 -19.15
C ASP A 411 -2.15 -23.97 -18.53
N SER A 412 -2.36 -25.21 -18.98
CA SER A 412 -1.63 -26.39 -18.51
C SER A 412 -0.13 -26.39 -18.83
N ASN A 413 0.34 -25.48 -19.69
CA ASN A 413 1.76 -25.32 -20.02
C ASN A 413 2.40 -24.18 -19.22
N GLY A 414 1.66 -23.55 -18.29
CA GLY A 414 2.12 -22.41 -17.51
C GLY A 414 2.09 -21.08 -18.27
N THR A 415 1.37 -21.00 -19.41
CA THR A 415 1.22 -19.74 -20.15
C THR A 415 0.16 -18.87 -19.52
N ILE A 416 0.57 -17.72 -19.02
CA ILE A 416 -0.29 -16.69 -18.42
C ILE A 416 -0.78 -15.78 -19.52
N THR A 417 -2.09 -15.65 -19.65
CA THR A 417 -2.76 -14.83 -20.67
C THR A 417 -3.67 -13.81 -20.02
N PRO A 418 -3.38 -12.51 -20.14
CA PRO A 418 -4.26 -11.44 -19.72
C PRO A 418 -5.62 -11.52 -20.42
N ILE A 419 -6.68 -11.15 -19.70
CA ILE A 419 -8.03 -11.08 -20.28
C ILE A 419 -8.27 -9.74 -21.01
N GLY A 420 -7.55 -8.69 -20.61
CA GLY A 420 -7.72 -7.36 -21.21
C GLY A 420 -9.08 -6.71 -20.91
N ASN A 421 -9.50 -5.79 -21.79
CA ASN A 421 -10.80 -5.09 -21.70
C ASN A 421 -11.02 -4.29 -20.40
N GLY A 422 -9.95 -3.77 -19.79
CA GLY A 422 -10.01 -3.02 -18.56
C GLY A 422 -9.92 -3.90 -17.31
N ASN A 423 -9.56 -5.17 -17.45
CA ASN A 423 -9.31 -6.08 -16.33
C ASN A 423 -7.81 -6.12 -16.04
N TYR A 424 -7.32 -5.16 -15.29
CA TYR A 424 -5.91 -4.99 -14.95
C TYR A 424 -5.70 -5.18 -13.45
N GLY A 425 -4.48 -5.44 -13.05
CA GLY A 425 -4.08 -5.55 -11.66
C GLY A 425 -3.17 -6.75 -11.38
N LYS A 426 -2.85 -6.93 -10.12
CA LYS A 426 -1.98 -8.02 -9.66
C LYS A 426 -2.80 -9.28 -9.44
N VAL A 427 -2.34 -10.39 -9.98
CA VAL A 427 -2.90 -11.73 -9.79
C VAL A 427 -1.79 -12.69 -9.39
N THR A 428 -2.08 -13.59 -8.45
CA THR A 428 -1.13 -14.64 -8.05
C THR A 428 -1.39 -15.91 -8.86
N ILE A 429 -0.36 -16.41 -9.53
CA ILE A 429 -0.38 -17.71 -10.16
C ILE A 429 0.24 -18.71 -9.18
N THR A 430 -0.54 -19.71 -8.79
CA THR A 430 -0.07 -20.82 -7.96
C THR A 430 0.29 -21.99 -8.89
N VAL A 431 1.50 -22.47 -8.76
CA VAL A 431 1.97 -23.70 -9.45
C VAL A 431 2.10 -24.79 -8.41
N THR A 432 1.57 -25.98 -8.71
CA THR A 432 1.64 -27.13 -7.81
C THR A 432 2.25 -28.31 -8.58
N ASP A 433 3.27 -28.92 -8.02
CA ASP A 433 3.80 -30.21 -8.49
C ASP A 433 2.82 -31.31 -8.08
N ASN A 434 2.21 -31.98 -9.05
CA ASN A 434 1.14 -32.95 -8.82
C ASN A 434 1.60 -34.25 -8.12
N ASN A 435 2.89 -34.53 -8.17
CA ASN A 435 3.45 -35.75 -7.55
C ASN A 435 3.86 -35.50 -6.08
N THR A 436 4.33 -34.31 -5.77
CA THR A 436 4.84 -33.97 -4.43
C THR A 436 3.89 -33.08 -3.63
N GLY A 437 3.00 -32.35 -4.30
CA GLY A 437 2.13 -31.35 -3.69
C GLY A 437 2.84 -30.03 -3.34
N TYR A 438 4.13 -29.87 -3.69
CA TYR A 438 4.86 -28.64 -3.44
C TYR A 438 4.40 -27.51 -4.36
N ARG A 439 4.48 -26.29 -3.87
CA ARG A 439 3.92 -25.11 -4.54
C ARG A 439 4.97 -24.04 -4.77
N GLY A 440 4.72 -23.19 -5.76
CA GLY A 440 5.40 -21.93 -5.99
C GLY A 440 4.39 -20.86 -6.39
N LEU A 441 4.70 -19.61 -6.07
CA LEU A 441 3.83 -18.45 -6.33
C LEU A 441 4.54 -17.47 -7.25
N VAL A 442 3.80 -16.97 -8.24
CA VAL A 442 4.23 -15.89 -9.12
C VAL A 442 3.17 -14.79 -9.09
N VAL A 443 3.59 -13.57 -8.79
CA VAL A 443 2.71 -12.39 -8.88
C VAL A 443 2.84 -11.80 -10.27
N ALA A 444 1.76 -11.88 -11.04
CA ALA A 444 1.65 -11.25 -12.35
C ALA A 444 0.90 -9.91 -12.23
N ASP A 445 1.56 -8.82 -12.59
CA ASP A 445 0.98 -7.48 -12.70
C ASP A 445 0.56 -7.25 -14.16
N VAL A 446 -0.73 -7.39 -14.42
CA VAL A 446 -1.32 -7.15 -15.75
C VAL A 446 -1.64 -5.68 -15.90
N TYR A 447 -1.13 -5.05 -16.95
CA TYR A 447 -1.30 -3.62 -17.17
C TYR A 447 -1.57 -3.26 -18.63
N ASN A 448 -2.24 -2.13 -18.82
CA ASN A 448 -2.34 -1.47 -20.10
C ASN A 448 -1.30 -0.34 -20.17
N VAL A 449 -0.66 -0.19 -21.32
CA VAL A 449 0.34 0.88 -21.56
C VAL A 449 -0.29 2.28 -21.54
N SER A 450 -1.58 2.39 -21.90
CA SER A 450 -2.31 3.65 -22.02
C SER A 450 -3.37 3.87 -20.93
N ASP A 451 -3.78 2.81 -20.21
CA ASP A 451 -4.85 2.87 -19.21
C ASP A 451 -4.59 1.88 -18.09
N ARG A 452 -4.66 2.32 -16.83
CA ARG A 452 -4.34 1.51 -15.64
C ARG A 452 -5.57 1.07 -14.86
N TYR A 453 -6.76 1.26 -15.40
CA TYR A 453 -7.99 0.90 -14.69
C TYR A 453 -8.22 -0.59 -14.66
N THR A 454 -8.62 -1.10 -13.49
CA THR A 454 -9.31 -2.38 -13.40
C THR A 454 -10.81 -2.17 -13.25
N LYS A 455 -11.62 -3.07 -13.81
CA LYS A 455 -13.10 -3.03 -13.71
C LYS A 455 -13.65 -4.06 -12.73
N ILE A 456 -12.80 -4.83 -12.11
CA ILE A 456 -13.21 -5.92 -11.23
C ILE A 456 -12.69 -5.69 -9.80
N ALA A 457 -13.50 -6.11 -8.83
CA ALA A 457 -13.11 -6.13 -7.43
C ALA A 457 -12.12 -7.29 -7.18
N ILE A 458 -10.94 -6.96 -6.68
CA ILE A 458 -9.98 -7.94 -6.18
C ILE A 458 -10.18 -8.01 -4.67
N PRO A 459 -10.46 -9.18 -4.08
CA PRO A 459 -10.64 -9.29 -2.64
C PRO A 459 -9.43 -8.76 -1.87
N MET A 460 -9.68 -7.88 -0.89
CA MET A 460 -8.62 -7.30 -0.07
C MET A 460 -9.13 -6.95 1.32
N ILE A 461 -8.21 -6.78 2.26
CA ILE A 461 -8.46 -6.36 3.63
C ILE A 461 -7.56 -5.18 3.95
N ALA A 462 -8.11 -4.14 4.56
CA ALA A 462 -7.38 -3.01 5.10
C ALA A 462 -7.75 -2.82 6.58
N SER A 463 -6.76 -2.50 7.40
CA SER A 463 -6.96 -2.30 8.85
C SER A 463 -6.60 -0.89 9.25
N GLY A 464 -7.52 -0.21 9.93
CA GLY A 464 -7.26 1.02 10.65
C GLY A 464 -6.70 0.74 12.05
N LEU A 465 -6.75 1.74 12.96
CA LEU A 465 -6.22 1.61 14.30
C LEU A 465 -6.93 0.50 15.10
N ASP A 466 -8.26 0.46 15.03
CA ASP A 466 -9.12 -0.41 15.84
C ASP A 466 -10.38 -0.86 15.07
N PHE A 467 -10.33 -0.85 13.75
CA PHE A 467 -11.37 -1.33 12.86
C PHE A 467 -10.78 -2.00 11.61
N THR A 468 -11.58 -2.72 10.87
CA THR A 468 -11.19 -3.42 9.66
C THR A 468 -12.22 -3.17 8.55
N VAL A 469 -11.74 -3.06 7.33
CA VAL A 469 -12.51 -2.99 6.08
C VAL A 469 -12.14 -4.17 5.21
N ALA A 470 -13.10 -4.87 4.63
CA ALA A 470 -12.91 -5.95 3.68
C ALA A 470 -13.70 -5.71 2.41
N LEU A 471 -13.05 -5.90 1.26
CA LEU A 471 -13.65 -5.93 -0.06
C LEU A 471 -13.79 -7.38 -0.52
N LYS A 472 -14.98 -7.77 -0.96
CA LYS A 472 -15.23 -9.09 -1.55
C LYS A 472 -15.17 -9.04 -3.08
N SER A 473 -15.02 -10.20 -3.70
CA SER A 473 -14.94 -10.32 -5.17
C SER A 473 -16.22 -9.87 -5.89
N ASP A 474 -17.35 -9.74 -5.20
CA ASP A 474 -18.61 -9.21 -5.72
C ASP A 474 -18.69 -7.67 -5.65
N GLY A 475 -17.65 -6.99 -5.16
CA GLY A 475 -17.59 -5.55 -4.98
C GLY A 475 -18.23 -5.06 -3.68
N SER A 476 -18.78 -5.93 -2.84
CA SER A 476 -19.35 -5.53 -1.55
C SER A 476 -18.26 -5.20 -0.53
N VAL A 477 -18.47 -4.11 0.22
CA VAL A 477 -17.55 -3.64 1.27
C VAL A 477 -18.15 -3.97 2.63
N TRP A 478 -17.34 -4.59 3.50
CA TRP A 478 -17.72 -5.01 4.83
C TRP A 478 -16.78 -4.43 5.87
N THR A 479 -17.33 -3.98 7.00
CA THR A 479 -16.55 -3.33 8.06
C THR A 479 -16.93 -3.88 9.43
N TRP A 480 -15.95 -3.89 10.36
CA TRP A 480 -16.17 -4.21 11.76
C TRP A 480 -15.11 -3.59 12.65
N GLY A 481 -15.41 -3.44 13.96
CA GLY A 481 -14.53 -2.84 14.95
C GLY A 481 -15.14 -1.58 15.59
N ASN A 482 -14.29 -0.64 15.96
CA ASN A 482 -14.71 0.63 16.54
C ASN A 482 -15.43 1.51 15.49
N ASN A 483 -16.50 2.19 15.93
CA ASN A 483 -17.25 3.14 15.08
C ASN A 483 -17.46 4.51 15.75
N SER A 484 -16.66 4.85 16.74
CA SER A 484 -16.83 6.12 17.48
C SER A 484 -16.67 7.36 16.61
N SER A 485 -15.96 7.25 15.49
CA SER A 485 -15.70 8.30 14.50
C SER A 485 -16.43 8.09 13.16
N GLY A 486 -17.37 7.13 13.10
CA GLY A 486 -18.08 6.78 11.87
C GLY A 486 -17.25 5.96 10.88
N GLN A 487 -16.09 5.41 11.28
CA GLN A 487 -15.13 4.75 10.41
C GLN A 487 -15.64 3.44 9.80
N LEU A 488 -16.74 2.90 10.28
CA LEU A 488 -17.39 1.74 9.67
C LEU A 488 -18.29 2.10 8.48
N GLY A 489 -18.71 3.37 8.33
CA GLY A 489 -19.53 3.82 7.20
C GLY A 489 -20.96 3.26 7.17
N ILE A 490 -21.46 2.76 8.29
CA ILE A 490 -22.76 2.07 8.39
C ILE A 490 -23.89 2.98 8.86
N GLY A 491 -23.65 4.30 8.92
CA GLY A 491 -24.67 5.31 9.16
C GLY A 491 -24.98 5.62 10.63
N TYR A 492 -24.28 5.00 11.59
CA TYR A 492 -24.46 5.28 13.03
C TYR A 492 -23.17 5.03 13.82
N THR A 493 -22.94 5.85 14.85
CA THR A 493 -21.81 5.67 15.77
C THR A 493 -22.22 5.08 17.11
N THR A 494 -23.47 5.33 17.53
CA THR A 494 -24.07 4.82 18.76
C THR A 494 -25.52 4.45 18.51
N LEU A 495 -25.95 3.31 19.02
CA LEU A 495 -27.38 3.05 19.19
C LEU A 495 -27.86 3.75 20.45
N ASP A 496 -29.10 4.26 20.45
CA ASP A 496 -29.73 4.75 21.66
C ASP A 496 -29.96 3.62 22.68
N ALA A 497 -30.38 3.98 23.91
CA ALA A 497 -30.60 3.01 24.97
C ALA A 497 -31.69 1.95 24.64
N ASP A 498 -32.48 2.21 23.59
CA ASP A 498 -33.57 1.34 23.11
C ASP A 498 -33.15 0.53 21.85
N GLY A 499 -31.90 0.67 21.36
CA GLY A 499 -31.37 -0.01 20.18
C GLY A 499 -31.97 0.47 18.86
N LYS A 500 -32.36 1.74 18.80
CA LYS A 500 -32.89 2.42 17.61
C LYS A 500 -31.93 3.52 17.16
N ASP A 501 -31.87 3.76 15.82
CA ASP A 501 -31.21 4.90 15.21
C ASP A 501 -31.83 6.23 15.64
#